data_6884e18be6f55f9f000ec39e4127d5c1
#
_entry.id   6884e18be6f55f9f000ec39e4127d5c1
#
_cell.length_a   1.000
_cell.length_b   1.000
_cell.length_c   1.000
_cell.angle_alpha   90.00
_cell.angle_beta   90.00
_cell.angle_gamma   90.00
#
_symmetry.space_group_name_H-M   'P 1'
#
loop_
_entity.id
_entity.type
_entity.pdbx_description
1 polymer ?
#
loop_
_entity_poly.entity_id
_entity_poly.type
_entity_poly.pdbx_seq_one_letter_code
_entity_poly.pdbx_strand_id
1 'polypeptide(L)'
;MARQRPRVLAVASGGGHWVELMRTRPAFSGAEVAYVTVRREYGAEVPGCRLHVVRDATRWSRLGLLRMAIQVFWILLRERPDVVVTTGAAPGFMAVRMAKWFGARAAWIDSIANAEELSMSGRLAGRYAKLWLTQWPHLAQAQGPYYAGAVL
;
A
#
# COMPACT_ATOMS: atom_id res chain seq x y z
N MET A 1 7.51 21.21 22.10
CA MET A 1 6.60 21.02 20.92
C MET A 1 6.17 19.55 20.88
N ALA A 2 4.89 19.29 20.91
CA ALA A 2 4.37 17.95 20.72
C ALA A 2 4.77 17.48 19.32
N ARG A 3 5.48 16.36 19.22
CA ARG A 3 5.85 15.74 17.95
C ARG A 3 4.54 15.38 17.23
N GLN A 4 4.28 15.98 16.10
CA GLN A 4 3.10 15.62 15.29
C GLN A 4 3.15 14.12 15.01
N ARG A 5 2.01 13.44 15.20
CA ARG A 5 1.91 12.02 14.86
C ARG A 5 2.17 11.83 13.38
N PRO A 6 3.01 10.86 12.98
CA PRO A 6 3.22 10.58 11.57
C PRO A 6 1.91 10.17 10.90
N ARG A 7 1.69 10.65 9.68
CA ARG A 7 0.50 10.31 8.89
C ARG A 7 0.84 9.16 7.94
N VAL A 8 0.09 8.09 8.06
CA VAL A 8 0.24 6.88 7.25
C VAL A 8 -0.97 6.72 6.35
N LEU A 9 -0.73 6.52 5.06
CA LEU A 9 -1.73 6.07 4.11
C LEU A 9 -1.51 4.59 3.82
N ALA A 10 -2.41 3.74 4.30
CA ALA A 10 -2.34 2.30 4.14
C ALA A 10 -3.27 1.87 3.00
N VAL A 11 -2.72 1.22 1.98
CA VAL A 11 -3.42 0.96 0.72
C VAL A 11 -3.41 -0.52 0.40
N ALA A 12 -4.58 -1.08 0.15
CA ALA A 12 -4.75 -2.41 -0.40
C ALA A 12 -6.02 -2.49 -1.25
N SER A 13 -6.06 -3.41 -2.19
CA SER A 13 -7.29 -3.73 -2.90
C SER A 13 -8.27 -4.49 -2.00
N GLY A 14 -8.75 -5.64 -2.37
CA GLY A 14 -9.59 -6.49 -1.53
C GLY A 14 -8.96 -7.85 -1.28
N GLY A 15 -9.69 -8.70 -0.58
CA GLY A 15 -9.29 -10.07 -0.32
C GLY A 15 -7.99 -10.19 0.48
N GLY A 16 -7.09 -11.04 0.03
CA GLY A 16 -5.83 -11.32 0.73
C GLY A 16 -4.96 -10.08 0.98
N HIS A 17 -4.89 -9.15 0.04
CA HIS A 17 -4.13 -7.91 0.21
C HIS A 17 -4.65 -7.08 1.40
N TRP A 18 -5.97 -7.02 1.58
CA TRP A 18 -6.55 -6.33 2.72
C TRP A 18 -6.26 -7.05 4.03
N VAL A 19 -6.39 -8.39 4.05
CA VAL A 19 -6.07 -9.19 5.24
C VAL A 19 -4.61 -8.98 5.67
N GLU A 20 -3.69 -9.02 4.71
CA GLU A 20 -2.26 -8.77 5.00
C GLU A 20 -2.03 -7.34 5.52
N LEU A 21 -2.70 -6.34 4.94
CA LEU A 21 -2.61 -4.97 5.43
C LEU A 21 -3.10 -4.85 6.88
N MET A 22 -4.21 -5.50 7.21
CA MET A 22 -4.73 -5.50 8.59
C MET A 22 -3.75 -6.13 9.57
N ARG A 23 -3.01 -7.16 9.16
CA ARG A 23 -1.98 -7.78 9.99
C ARG A 23 -0.76 -6.90 10.22
N THR A 24 -0.53 -5.89 9.38
CA THR A 24 0.56 -4.91 9.57
C THR A 24 0.18 -3.77 10.53
N ARG A 25 -1.08 -3.66 10.95
CA ARG A 25 -1.59 -2.56 11.81
C ARG A 25 -0.76 -2.27 13.06
N PRO A 26 -0.22 -3.27 13.78
CA PRO A 26 0.62 -2.99 14.95
C PRO A 26 1.82 -2.08 14.65
N ALA A 27 2.34 -2.10 13.41
CA ALA A 27 3.44 -1.23 12.98
C ALA A 27 3.04 0.26 12.90
N PHE A 28 1.74 0.56 12.87
CA PHE A 28 1.22 1.92 12.78
C PHE A 28 0.84 2.52 14.14
N SER A 29 1.20 1.86 15.23
CA SER A 29 0.93 2.35 16.57
C SER A 29 1.51 3.76 16.75
N GLY A 30 0.69 4.68 17.28
CA GLY A 30 1.08 6.08 17.45
C GLY A 30 1.01 6.95 16.19
N ALA A 31 0.65 6.39 15.04
CA ALA A 31 0.43 7.13 13.80
C ALA A 31 -1.04 7.51 13.60
N GLU A 32 -1.27 8.52 12.80
CA GLU A 32 -2.59 8.83 12.24
C GLU A 32 -2.73 8.08 10.91
N VAL A 33 -3.67 7.12 10.84
CA VAL A 33 -3.80 6.23 9.69
C VAL A 33 -5.07 6.51 8.91
N ALA A 34 -4.94 6.67 7.60
CA ALA A 34 -6.04 6.63 6.65
C ALA A 34 -5.87 5.40 5.74
N TYR A 35 -6.96 4.80 5.34
CA TYR A 35 -6.98 3.59 4.52
C TYR A 35 -7.53 3.87 3.13
N VAL A 36 -7.02 3.14 2.14
CA VAL A 36 -7.54 3.11 0.76
C VAL A 36 -7.80 1.66 0.37
N THR A 37 -8.98 1.40 -0.13
CA THR A 37 -9.38 0.06 -0.60
C THR A 37 -10.40 0.17 -1.73
N VAL A 38 -10.81 -0.95 -2.28
CA VAL A 38 -11.85 -1.05 -3.31
C VAL A 38 -13.21 -1.48 -2.75
N ARG A 39 -13.30 -1.78 -1.44
CA ARG A 39 -14.51 -2.27 -0.78
C ARG A 39 -14.91 -1.40 0.42
N ARG A 40 -16.11 -0.86 0.36
CA ARG A 40 -16.63 0.02 1.42
C ARG A 40 -16.86 -0.71 2.75
N GLU A 41 -17.22 -1.97 2.70
CA GLU A 41 -17.53 -2.80 3.87
C GLU A 41 -16.34 -2.98 4.82
N TYR A 42 -15.12 -2.83 4.35
CA TYR A 42 -13.91 -2.87 5.19
C TYR A 42 -13.82 -1.71 6.20
N GLY A 43 -14.65 -0.69 6.04
CA GLY A 43 -14.74 0.38 7.03
C GLY A 43 -15.09 -0.10 8.43
N ALA A 44 -15.84 -1.20 8.55
CA ALA A 44 -16.17 -1.81 9.83
C ALA A 44 -14.94 -2.39 10.57
N GLU A 45 -13.88 -2.74 9.83
CA GLU A 45 -12.65 -3.29 10.40
C GLU A 45 -11.67 -2.21 10.87
N VAL A 46 -11.87 -0.96 10.46
CA VAL A 46 -11.02 0.18 10.81
C VAL A 46 -11.83 1.33 11.43
N PRO A 47 -12.58 1.06 12.51
CA PRO A 47 -13.44 2.07 13.13
C PRO A 47 -12.62 3.28 13.59
N GLY A 48 -13.17 4.48 13.39
CA GLY A 48 -12.50 5.72 13.76
C GLY A 48 -11.40 6.19 12.80
N CYS A 49 -11.08 5.41 11.76
CA CYS A 49 -10.13 5.80 10.72
C CYS A 49 -10.85 6.31 9.48
N ARG A 50 -10.19 7.20 8.73
CA ARG A 50 -10.69 7.58 7.40
C ARG A 50 -10.48 6.43 6.43
N LEU A 51 -11.52 6.11 5.67
CA LEU A 51 -11.48 5.11 4.61
C LEU A 51 -11.85 5.77 3.29
N HIS A 52 -10.96 5.64 2.33
CA HIS A 52 -11.21 6.03 0.94
C HIS A 52 -11.45 4.79 0.10
N VAL A 53 -12.52 4.81 -0.69
CA VAL A 53 -12.86 3.72 -1.59
C VAL A 53 -12.60 4.18 -3.02
N VAL A 54 -11.71 3.47 -3.71
CA VAL A 54 -11.44 3.69 -5.13
C VAL A 54 -12.14 2.63 -5.96
N ARG A 55 -12.40 2.93 -7.21
CA ARG A 55 -12.96 1.95 -8.14
C ARG A 55 -11.91 0.89 -8.44
N ASP A 56 -12.35 -0.36 -8.36
CA ASP A 56 -11.51 -1.47 -8.79
C ASP A 56 -11.25 -1.38 -10.29
N ALA A 57 -10.03 -1.73 -10.69
CA ALA A 57 -9.63 -1.72 -12.09
C ALA A 57 -8.69 -2.87 -12.38
N THR A 58 -8.94 -3.53 -13.50
CA THR A 58 -8.03 -4.54 -14.01
C THR A 58 -6.93 -3.90 -14.87
N ARG A 59 -5.78 -4.58 -14.97
CA ARG A 59 -4.67 -4.13 -15.83
C ARG A 59 -5.06 -4.00 -17.30
N TRP A 60 -6.16 -4.59 -17.71
CA TRP A 60 -6.67 -4.54 -19.08
C TRP A 60 -7.55 -3.31 -19.35
N SER A 61 -8.04 -2.65 -18.32
CA SER A 61 -8.88 -1.46 -18.44
C SER A 61 -8.04 -0.20 -18.26
N ARG A 62 -7.53 0.36 -19.35
CA ARG A 62 -6.74 1.60 -19.31
C ARG A 62 -7.53 2.77 -18.72
N LEU A 63 -8.82 2.89 -19.09
CA LEU A 63 -9.69 3.93 -18.55
C LEU A 63 -9.96 3.72 -17.05
N GLY A 64 -10.16 2.48 -16.62
CA GLY A 64 -10.31 2.14 -15.20
C GLY A 64 -9.06 2.46 -14.40
N LEU A 65 -7.88 2.14 -14.91
CA LEU A 65 -6.60 2.46 -14.27
C LEU A 65 -6.37 3.99 -14.21
N LEU A 66 -6.73 4.73 -15.25
CA LEU A 66 -6.64 6.19 -15.25
C LEU A 66 -7.55 6.81 -14.19
N ARG A 67 -8.80 6.34 -14.07
CA ARG A 67 -9.73 6.79 -13.03
C ARG A 67 -9.21 6.49 -11.64
N MET A 68 -8.69 5.29 -11.43
CA MET A 68 -8.06 4.91 -10.16
C MET A 68 -6.86 5.81 -9.84
N ALA A 69 -6.00 6.07 -10.81
CA ALA A 69 -4.84 6.95 -10.64
C ALA A 69 -5.26 8.37 -10.23
N ILE A 70 -6.30 8.91 -10.85
CA ILE A 70 -6.86 10.23 -10.48
C ILE A 70 -7.42 10.21 -9.06
N GLN A 71 -8.16 9.16 -8.69
CA GLN A 71 -8.69 9.02 -7.33
C GLN A 71 -7.57 8.94 -6.29
N VAL A 72 -6.56 8.12 -6.53
CA VAL A 72 -5.40 7.97 -5.63
C VAL A 72 -4.61 9.29 -5.53
N PHE A 73 -4.43 10.00 -6.64
CA PHE A 73 -3.78 11.31 -6.64
C PHE A 73 -4.50 12.30 -5.71
N TRP A 74 -5.83 12.40 -5.82
CA TRP A 74 -6.62 13.29 -4.96
C TRP A 74 -6.60 12.86 -3.49
N ILE A 75 -6.57 11.57 -3.20
CA ILE A 75 -6.43 11.06 -1.84
C ILE A 75 -5.05 11.46 -1.27
N LEU A 76 -3.97 11.29 -2.02
CA LEU A 76 -2.63 11.72 -1.61
C LEU A 76 -2.55 13.22 -1.36
N LEU A 77 -3.14 14.01 -2.25
CA LEU A 77 -3.19 15.46 -2.11
C LEU A 77 -3.95 15.89 -0.84
N ARG A 78 -5.06 15.22 -0.53
CA ARG A 78 -5.89 15.50 0.64
C ARG A 78 -5.26 15.04 1.94
N GLU A 79 -4.77 13.80 1.97
CA GLU A 79 -4.22 13.19 3.18
C GLU A 79 -2.81 13.68 3.50
N ARG A 80 -2.02 14.03 2.50
CA ARG A 80 -0.61 14.44 2.64
C ARG A 80 0.17 13.53 3.58
N PRO A 81 0.24 12.22 3.29
CA PRO A 81 0.88 11.28 4.17
C PRO A 81 2.39 11.51 4.25
N ASP A 82 2.97 11.16 5.39
CA ASP A 82 4.43 11.07 5.54
C ASP A 82 4.95 9.74 5.00
N VAL A 83 4.10 8.71 5.09
CA VAL A 83 4.42 7.35 4.63
C VAL A 83 3.21 6.72 3.93
N VAL A 84 3.47 6.09 2.80
CA VAL A 84 2.51 5.21 2.11
C VAL A 84 2.95 3.78 2.32
N VAL A 85 2.06 2.93 2.82
CA VAL A 85 2.30 1.49 3.01
C VAL A 85 1.27 0.71 2.20
N THR A 86 1.72 -0.29 1.47
CA THR A 86 0.82 -1.16 0.71
C THR A 86 1.25 -2.61 0.76
N THR A 87 0.26 -3.48 0.72
CA THR A 87 0.43 -4.94 0.58
C THR A 87 0.16 -5.42 -0.85
N GLY A 88 -0.01 -4.50 -1.79
CA GLY A 88 -0.04 -4.81 -3.20
C GLY A 88 -1.26 -4.35 -3.99
N ALA A 89 -1.35 -4.90 -5.20
CA ALA A 89 -2.34 -4.62 -6.22
C ALA A 89 -2.27 -3.20 -6.84
N ALA A 90 -3.17 -2.91 -7.78
CA ALA A 90 -3.12 -1.68 -8.57
C ALA A 90 -3.22 -0.40 -7.76
N PRO A 91 -4.15 -0.24 -6.79
CA PRO A 91 -4.23 0.99 -6.01
C PRO A 91 -2.96 1.22 -5.17
N GLY A 92 -2.38 0.15 -4.64
CA GLY A 92 -1.12 0.21 -3.90
C GLY A 92 0.04 0.66 -4.78
N PHE A 93 0.15 0.12 -5.99
CA PHE A 93 1.17 0.53 -6.93
C PHE A 93 1.04 2.00 -7.34
N MET A 94 -0.18 2.47 -7.61
CA MET A 94 -0.43 3.88 -7.92
C MET A 94 0.01 4.80 -6.78
N ALA A 95 -0.34 4.44 -5.54
CA ALA A 95 0.03 5.22 -4.37
C ALA A 95 1.54 5.28 -4.15
N VAL A 96 2.24 4.15 -4.25
CA VAL A 96 3.71 4.07 -4.11
C VAL A 96 4.41 4.87 -5.20
N ARG A 97 3.96 4.75 -6.44
CA ARG A 97 4.53 5.50 -7.56
C ARG A 97 4.41 7.02 -7.38
N MET A 98 3.27 7.48 -6.90
CA MET A 98 2.98 8.90 -6.74
C MET A 98 3.45 9.49 -5.40
N ALA A 99 3.79 8.64 -4.41
CA ALA A 99 4.15 9.09 -3.06
C ALA A 99 5.23 10.17 -3.05
N LYS A 100 6.26 10.01 -3.87
CA LYS A 100 7.37 10.95 -3.97
C LYS A 100 6.91 12.37 -4.36
N TRP A 101 5.89 12.51 -5.17
CA TRP A 101 5.36 13.82 -5.59
C TRP A 101 4.77 14.62 -4.43
N PHE A 102 4.40 13.94 -3.36
CA PHE A 102 3.84 14.52 -2.14
C PHE A 102 4.81 14.52 -0.96
N GLY A 103 6.09 14.20 -1.22
CA GLY A 103 7.11 14.14 -0.18
C GLY A 103 6.99 12.93 0.75
N ALA A 104 6.16 11.94 0.41
CA ALA A 104 5.98 10.75 1.20
C ALA A 104 7.01 9.66 0.87
N ARG A 105 7.43 8.93 1.89
CA ARG A 105 8.18 7.67 1.74
C ARG A 105 7.19 6.55 1.46
N ALA A 106 7.61 5.55 0.71
CA ALA A 106 6.77 4.42 0.36
C ALA A 106 7.36 3.09 0.82
N ALA A 107 6.49 2.20 1.30
CA ALA A 107 6.80 0.82 1.63
C ALA A 107 5.89 -0.11 0.84
N TRP A 108 6.49 -1.07 0.17
CA TRP A 108 5.81 -2.14 -0.56
C TRP A 108 6.10 -3.47 0.11
N ILE A 109 5.04 -4.19 0.47
CA ILE A 109 5.11 -5.56 0.99
C ILE A 109 4.43 -6.46 -0.04
N ASP A 110 5.21 -7.28 -0.75
CA ASP A 110 4.63 -8.18 -1.74
C ASP A 110 3.83 -9.28 -1.05
N SER A 111 2.75 -9.75 -1.70
CA SER A 111 1.83 -10.70 -1.08
C SER A 111 2.48 -12.05 -0.81
N ILE A 112 2.10 -12.68 0.29
CA ILE A 112 2.46 -14.06 0.62
C ILE A 112 2.04 -15.06 -0.47
N ALA A 113 1.01 -14.73 -1.25
CA ALA A 113 0.56 -15.56 -2.37
C ALA A 113 1.58 -15.66 -3.51
N ASN A 114 2.52 -14.73 -3.60
CA ASN A 114 3.57 -14.71 -4.63
C ASN A 114 4.80 -15.51 -4.16
N ALA A 115 4.64 -16.81 -4.04
CA ALA A 115 5.66 -17.71 -3.47
C ALA A 115 6.77 -18.07 -4.47
N GLU A 116 6.47 -18.09 -5.76
CA GLU A 116 7.45 -18.50 -6.79
C GLU A 116 8.21 -17.30 -7.34
N GLU A 117 7.53 -16.19 -7.54
CA GLU A 117 8.10 -14.93 -8.03
C GLU A 117 7.31 -13.74 -7.50
N LEU A 118 7.92 -12.56 -7.54
CA LEU A 118 7.23 -11.32 -7.17
C LEU A 118 6.06 -11.05 -8.13
N SER A 119 5.04 -10.38 -7.62
CA SER A 119 3.99 -9.84 -8.46
C SER A 119 4.58 -8.87 -9.50
N MET A 120 3.89 -8.68 -10.62
CA MET A 120 4.30 -7.69 -11.63
C MET A 120 4.39 -6.29 -11.02
N SER A 121 3.40 -5.90 -10.25
CA SER A 121 3.39 -4.61 -9.55
C SER A 121 4.51 -4.52 -8.51
N GLY A 122 4.81 -5.61 -7.81
CA GLY A 122 5.89 -5.69 -6.83
C GLY A 122 7.28 -5.49 -7.44
N ARG A 123 7.52 -6.07 -8.61
CA ARG A 123 8.77 -5.85 -9.36
C ARG A 123 8.94 -4.38 -9.76
N LEU A 124 7.87 -3.76 -10.25
CA LEU A 124 7.89 -2.35 -10.65
C LEU A 124 7.99 -1.40 -9.45
N ALA A 125 7.39 -1.76 -8.33
CA ALA A 125 7.36 -0.94 -7.12
C ALA A 125 8.76 -0.72 -6.51
N GLY A 126 9.70 -1.64 -6.73
CA GLY A 126 11.07 -1.53 -6.25
C GLY A 126 11.80 -0.25 -6.68
N ARG A 127 11.37 0.37 -7.80
CA ARG A 127 11.91 1.65 -8.27
C ARG A 127 11.44 2.85 -7.44
N TYR A 128 10.33 2.71 -6.74
CA TYR A 128 9.63 3.81 -6.07
C TYR A 128 9.57 3.64 -4.55
N ALA A 129 9.58 2.39 -4.08
CA ALA A 129 9.50 2.08 -2.66
C ALA A 129 10.88 2.23 -2.00
N LYS A 130 10.92 2.98 -0.89
CA LYS A 130 12.11 3.06 -0.05
C LYS A 130 12.31 1.77 0.76
N LEU A 131 11.23 1.15 1.18
CA LEU A 131 11.20 -0.18 1.79
C LEU A 131 10.47 -1.12 0.85
N TRP A 132 11.17 -2.11 0.33
CA TRP A 132 10.65 -3.07 -0.64
C TRP A 132 10.86 -4.48 -0.10
N LEU A 133 9.75 -5.13 0.29
CA LEU A 133 9.76 -6.40 0.99
C LEU A 133 9.07 -7.50 0.20
N THR A 134 9.63 -8.70 0.32
CA THR A 134 8.96 -9.98 0.03
C THR A 134 8.71 -10.74 1.32
N GLN A 135 7.71 -11.59 1.33
CA GLN A 135 7.40 -12.46 2.47
C GLN A 135 8.05 -13.86 2.33
N TRP A 136 8.86 -14.04 1.28
CA TRP A 136 9.54 -15.30 1.00
C TRP A 136 11.07 -15.13 1.02
N PRO A 137 11.78 -15.89 1.88
CA PRO A 137 13.25 -15.75 2.00
C PRO A 137 14.00 -15.96 0.68
N HIS A 138 13.54 -16.94 -0.12
CA HIS A 138 14.20 -17.29 -1.39
C HIS A 138 14.01 -16.27 -2.51
N LEU A 139 13.07 -15.32 -2.36
CA LEU A 139 12.88 -14.22 -3.30
C LEU A 139 13.67 -12.97 -2.91
N ALA A 140 14.26 -12.93 -1.72
CA ALA A 140 15.05 -11.80 -1.26
C ALA A 140 16.37 -11.70 -2.01
N GLN A 141 16.79 -10.47 -2.28
CA GLN A 141 18.04 -10.15 -2.98
C GLN A 141 18.82 -9.07 -2.23
N ALA A 142 20.13 -8.97 -2.50
CA ALA A 142 21.01 -8.02 -1.82
C ALA A 142 20.57 -6.55 -1.95
N GLN A 143 19.95 -6.18 -3.06
CA GLN A 143 19.45 -4.83 -3.33
C GLN A 143 17.92 -4.74 -3.28
N GLY A 144 17.27 -5.73 -2.69
CA GLY A 144 15.83 -5.86 -2.62
C GLY A 144 15.22 -6.69 -3.76
N PRO A 145 14.03 -7.21 -3.51
CA PRO A 145 13.28 -7.04 -2.27
C PRO A 145 13.99 -7.69 -1.08
N TYR A 146 13.77 -7.16 0.11
CA TYR A 146 14.31 -7.70 1.36
C TYR A 146 13.31 -8.63 2.02
N TYR A 147 13.80 -9.54 2.85
CA TYR A 147 12.97 -10.39 3.69
C TYR A 147 13.08 -9.97 5.15
N ALA A 148 11.96 -9.72 5.80
CA ALA A 148 11.87 -9.33 7.22
C ALA A 148 10.79 -10.14 7.96
N GLY A 149 10.45 -11.33 7.45
CA GLY A 149 9.37 -12.14 7.98
C GLY A 149 8.13 -12.13 7.09
N ALA A 150 7.07 -12.75 7.57
CA ALA A 150 5.79 -12.85 6.88
C ALA A 150 4.66 -12.39 7.80
N VAL A 151 3.59 -11.83 7.21
CA VAL A 151 2.34 -11.48 7.92
C VAL A 151 1.30 -12.58 7.71
N LEU A 152 1.44 -13.66 8.47
CA LEU A 152 0.56 -14.83 8.46
C LEU A 152 -0.57 -14.71 9.47
#